data_768fac382bf86436be36fed7e7acf8e9
#
_entry.id   768fac382bf86436be36fed7e7acf8e9
#
_cell.length_a   1.000
_cell.length_b   1.000
_cell.length_c   1.000
_cell.angle_alpha   90.00
_cell.angle_beta   90.00
_cell.angle_gamma   90.00
#
_symmetry.space_group_name_H-M   'P 1'
#
loop_
_entity.id
_entity.type
_entity.pdbx_description
1 polymer ?
#
loop_
_entity_poly.entity_id
_entity_poly.type
_entity_poly.pdbx_seq_one_letter_code
_entity_poly.pdbx_strand_id
1 'polypeptide(L)'
;MQIIIRKFLWYKFLNSLFLGLSIGSIFTLYTPLNPSIYSMGGVFLALGMLFIAKQYSKILNINAFYKISLLVEFTLLFGILYFLLFYYSYATALIVYVGYQVTFVFGSYLVRAETLFLKYKKAIELVDVAKQKGYLLGMLLSYGFYQIIEYLLGVKDNQIQVYWIHYLLLVSQMSIIVMLIASFRRRK
;
A
#
# COMPACT_ATOMS: atom_id res chain seq x y z
N MET A 1 -6.27 -18.80 -13.20
CA MET A 1 -5.92 -18.70 -11.76
C MET A 1 -7.17 -18.73 -10.91
N GLN A 2 -7.06 -19.04 -9.60
CA GLN A 2 -8.17 -19.03 -8.63
C GLN A 2 -7.68 -18.37 -7.34
N ILE A 3 -8.58 -17.65 -6.65
CA ILE A 3 -8.32 -17.01 -5.35
C ILE A 3 -8.59 -18.04 -4.24
N ILE A 4 -7.65 -18.20 -3.33
CA ILE A 4 -7.79 -18.96 -2.08
C ILE A 4 -8.27 -18.00 -1.00
N ILE A 5 -9.58 -17.96 -0.75
CA ILE A 5 -10.24 -16.92 0.09
C ILE A 5 -9.52 -16.72 1.43
N ARG A 6 -9.23 -17.80 2.19
CA ARG A 6 -8.57 -17.69 3.50
C ARG A 6 -7.23 -16.94 3.44
N LYS A 7 -6.40 -17.24 2.44
CA LYS A 7 -5.10 -16.58 2.25
C LYS A 7 -5.27 -15.15 1.74
N PHE A 8 -6.26 -14.93 0.88
CA PHE A 8 -6.60 -13.62 0.36
C PHE A 8 -7.09 -12.66 1.45
N LEU A 9 -7.85 -13.16 2.44
CA LEU A 9 -8.24 -12.39 3.63
C LEU A 9 -7.01 -11.93 4.42
N TRP A 10 -6.04 -12.81 4.64
CA TRP A 10 -4.78 -12.43 5.30
C TRP A 10 -3.98 -11.42 4.50
N TYR A 11 -3.89 -11.59 3.17
CA TYR A 11 -3.26 -10.58 2.31
C TYR A 11 -3.93 -9.21 2.47
N LYS A 12 -5.26 -9.15 2.44
CA LYS A 12 -5.99 -7.89 2.57
C LYS A 12 -5.90 -7.27 3.97
N PHE A 13 -5.89 -8.10 5.00
CA PHE A 13 -5.64 -7.66 6.37
C PHE A 13 -4.25 -7.00 6.49
N LEU A 14 -3.20 -7.69 6.03
CA LEU A 14 -1.83 -7.18 6.11
C LEU A 14 -1.62 -5.93 5.25
N ASN A 15 -2.22 -5.87 4.06
CA ASN A 15 -2.16 -4.70 3.18
C ASN A 15 -2.80 -3.47 3.85
N SER A 16 -3.94 -3.65 4.52
CA SER A 16 -4.57 -2.56 5.28
C SER A 16 -3.85 -2.24 6.59
N LEU A 17 -3.23 -3.20 7.24
CA LEU A 17 -2.35 -2.99 8.39
C LEU A 17 -1.16 -2.11 7.99
N PHE A 18 -0.52 -2.40 6.87
CA PHE A 18 0.54 -1.56 6.31
C PHE A 18 0.06 -0.12 6.08
N LEU A 19 -1.12 0.07 5.49
CA LEU A 19 -1.70 1.40 5.29
C LEU A 19 -1.88 2.14 6.62
N GLY A 20 -2.40 1.46 7.64
CA GLY A 20 -2.55 2.05 8.98
C GLY A 20 -1.21 2.40 9.64
N LEU A 21 -0.19 1.55 9.48
CA LEU A 21 1.17 1.81 9.97
C LEU A 21 1.81 3.02 9.28
N SER A 22 1.59 3.18 7.98
CA SER A 22 2.26 4.22 7.17
C SER A 22 1.64 5.60 7.29
N ILE A 23 0.40 5.73 7.79
CA ILE A 23 -0.34 7.00 7.72
C ILE A 23 0.35 8.15 8.44
N GLY A 24 0.96 7.88 9.60
CA GLY A 24 1.69 8.89 10.37
C GLY A 24 2.99 9.36 9.69
N SER A 25 3.63 8.50 8.89
CA SER A 25 4.89 8.81 8.22
C SER A 25 4.73 9.66 6.95
N ILE A 26 3.60 9.57 6.27
CA ILE A 26 3.37 10.24 4.98
C ILE A 26 3.49 11.76 5.09
N PHE A 27 2.95 12.35 6.14
CA PHE A 27 3.00 13.81 6.34
C PHE A 27 4.44 14.31 6.52
N THR A 28 5.25 13.60 7.28
CA THR A 28 6.68 13.94 7.48
C THR A 28 7.47 13.72 6.19
N LEU A 29 7.24 12.59 5.49
CA LEU A 29 7.93 12.29 4.23
C LEU A 29 7.74 13.35 3.16
N TYR A 30 6.53 13.90 3.07
CA TYR A 30 6.18 14.85 2.00
C TYR A 30 6.45 16.31 2.36
N THR A 31 6.87 16.63 3.58
CA THR A 31 7.17 18.00 4.02
C THR A 31 8.07 18.79 3.05
N PRO A 32 9.10 18.20 2.39
CA PRO A 32 9.94 18.96 1.46
C PRO A 32 9.26 19.33 0.14
N LEU A 33 8.10 18.73 -0.20
CA LEU A 33 7.47 18.91 -1.51
C LEU A 33 6.61 20.17 -1.54
N ASN A 34 6.70 20.91 -2.64
CA ASN A 34 5.88 22.11 -2.88
C ASN A 34 4.41 21.74 -3.19
N PRO A 35 3.42 22.59 -2.84
CA PRO A 35 2.01 22.37 -3.15
C PRO A 35 1.70 22.15 -4.63
N SER A 36 2.49 22.76 -5.54
CA SER A 36 2.37 22.57 -6.99
C SER A 36 2.63 21.12 -7.43
N ILE A 37 3.53 20.39 -6.72
CA ILE A 37 3.80 18.98 -6.98
C ILE A 37 2.56 18.13 -6.69
N TYR A 38 1.85 18.42 -5.60
CA TYR A 38 0.61 17.70 -5.28
C TYR A 38 -0.49 17.95 -6.31
N SER A 39 -0.64 19.20 -6.76
CA SER A 39 -1.62 19.56 -7.79
C SER A 39 -1.30 18.90 -9.13
N MET A 40 -0.04 18.93 -9.57
CA MET A 40 0.41 18.27 -10.78
C MET A 40 0.26 16.74 -10.68
N GLY A 41 0.64 16.16 -9.54
CA GLY A 41 0.46 14.73 -9.26
C GLY A 41 -1.01 14.31 -9.32
N GLY A 42 -1.93 15.14 -8.80
CA GLY A 42 -3.37 14.91 -8.92
C GLY A 42 -3.85 14.87 -10.37
N VAL A 43 -3.34 15.76 -11.24
CA VAL A 43 -3.64 15.75 -12.68
C VAL A 43 -3.14 14.44 -13.33
N PHE A 44 -1.88 14.06 -13.08
CA PHE A 44 -1.32 12.82 -13.63
C PHE A 44 -2.04 11.58 -13.09
N LEU A 45 -2.43 11.58 -11.82
CA LEU A 45 -3.24 10.51 -11.23
C LEU A 45 -4.58 10.36 -11.96
N ALA A 46 -5.29 11.47 -12.18
CA ALA A 46 -6.59 11.44 -12.87
C ALA A 46 -6.46 10.94 -14.32
N LEU A 47 -5.43 11.40 -15.05
CA LEU A 47 -5.14 10.93 -16.40
C LEU A 47 -4.77 9.43 -16.43
N GLY A 48 -3.95 8.99 -15.49
CA GLY A 48 -3.59 7.56 -15.31
C GLY A 48 -4.81 6.70 -15.01
N MET A 49 -5.66 7.11 -14.08
CA MET A 49 -6.91 6.39 -13.77
C MET A 49 -7.86 6.33 -14.97
N LEU A 50 -7.97 7.42 -15.75
CA LEU A 50 -8.76 7.44 -16.99
C LEU A 50 -8.21 6.45 -18.01
N PHE A 51 -6.89 6.41 -18.18
CA PHE A 51 -6.23 5.45 -19.08
C PHE A 51 -6.49 4.01 -18.66
N ILE A 52 -6.33 3.68 -17.38
CA ILE A 52 -6.61 2.34 -16.84
C ILE A 52 -8.09 1.97 -17.02
N ALA A 53 -9.02 2.90 -16.77
CA ALA A 53 -10.44 2.66 -16.95
C ALA A 53 -10.79 2.30 -18.41
N LYS A 54 -10.17 2.96 -19.40
CA LYS A 54 -10.33 2.63 -20.82
C LYS A 54 -9.82 1.23 -21.20
N GLN A 55 -8.92 0.64 -20.40
CA GLN A 55 -8.39 -0.70 -20.63
C GLN A 55 -9.17 -1.82 -19.92
N TYR A 56 -10.25 -1.53 -19.19
CA TYR A 56 -10.99 -2.52 -18.39
C TYR A 56 -11.44 -3.74 -19.19
N SER A 57 -11.86 -3.59 -20.43
CA SER A 57 -12.24 -4.72 -21.29
C SER A 57 -11.11 -5.75 -21.49
N LYS A 58 -9.85 -5.31 -21.41
CA LYS A 58 -8.68 -6.16 -21.60
C LYS A 58 -8.11 -6.69 -20.28
N ILE A 59 -8.15 -5.87 -19.22
CA ILE A 59 -7.45 -6.17 -17.96
C ILE A 59 -8.35 -6.71 -16.84
N LEU A 60 -9.70 -6.63 -16.96
CA LEU A 60 -10.62 -7.20 -15.97
C LEU A 60 -10.67 -8.73 -16.06
N ASN A 61 -9.53 -9.35 -15.82
CA ASN A 61 -9.37 -10.79 -15.71
C ASN A 61 -8.47 -11.14 -14.53
N ILE A 62 -8.60 -12.34 -13.99
CA ILE A 62 -7.92 -12.77 -12.76
C ILE A 62 -6.38 -12.79 -12.88
N ASN A 63 -5.85 -13.03 -14.09
CA ASN A 63 -4.41 -13.04 -14.31
C ASN A 63 -3.83 -11.61 -14.29
N ALA A 64 -4.53 -10.65 -14.92
CA ALA A 64 -4.17 -9.24 -14.85
C ALA A 64 -4.31 -8.70 -13.43
N PHE A 65 -5.39 -9.08 -12.71
CA PHE A 65 -5.59 -8.72 -11.31
C PHE A 65 -4.39 -9.14 -10.45
N TYR A 66 -3.94 -10.39 -10.56
CA TYR A 66 -2.76 -10.88 -9.85
C TYR A 66 -1.48 -10.10 -10.20
N LYS A 67 -1.22 -9.89 -11.51
CA LYS A 67 -0.01 -9.19 -11.97
C LYS A 67 0.01 -7.72 -11.53
N ILE A 68 -1.13 -7.03 -11.64
CA ILE A 68 -1.26 -5.62 -11.23
C ILE A 68 -1.15 -5.51 -9.71
N SER A 69 -1.75 -6.42 -8.94
CA SER A 69 -1.55 -6.46 -7.49
C SER A 69 -0.07 -6.62 -7.14
N LEU A 70 0.66 -7.54 -7.79
CA LEU A 70 2.11 -7.68 -7.59
C LEU A 70 2.88 -6.40 -7.96
N LEU A 71 2.55 -5.78 -9.10
CA LEU A 71 3.18 -4.53 -9.51
C LEU A 71 3.04 -3.45 -8.43
N VAL A 72 1.83 -3.27 -7.90
CA VAL A 72 1.56 -2.30 -6.83
C VAL A 72 2.39 -2.61 -5.58
N GLU A 73 2.41 -3.87 -5.13
CA GLU A 73 3.16 -4.25 -3.93
C GLU A 73 4.68 -4.10 -4.12
N PHE A 74 5.22 -4.42 -5.29
CA PHE A 74 6.64 -4.19 -5.60
C PHE A 74 6.98 -2.71 -5.72
N THR A 75 6.08 -1.87 -6.22
CA THR A 75 6.28 -0.41 -6.25
C THR A 75 6.40 0.14 -4.83
N LEU A 76 5.55 -0.31 -3.90
CA LEU A 76 5.64 0.09 -2.49
C LEU A 76 6.93 -0.43 -1.85
N LEU A 77 7.30 -1.69 -2.08
CA LEU A 77 8.56 -2.24 -1.59
C LEU A 77 9.76 -1.42 -2.08
N PHE A 78 9.79 -1.06 -3.36
CA PHE A 78 10.84 -0.21 -3.93
C PHE A 78 10.90 1.15 -3.22
N GLY A 79 9.75 1.80 -3.00
CA GLY A 79 9.69 3.07 -2.28
C GLY A 79 10.25 3.00 -0.87
N ILE A 80 9.92 1.93 -0.12
CA ILE A 80 10.45 1.70 1.24
C ILE A 80 11.96 1.49 1.20
N LEU A 81 12.45 0.61 0.32
CA LEU A 81 13.89 0.34 0.18
C LEU A 81 14.64 1.58 -0.25
N TYR A 82 14.11 2.35 -1.20
CA TYR A 82 14.72 3.61 -1.64
C TYR A 82 14.85 4.59 -0.47
N PHE A 83 13.78 4.76 0.34
CA PHE A 83 13.81 5.63 1.51
C PHE A 83 14.83 5.18 2.58
N LEU A 84 14.95 3.88 2.80
CA LEU A 84 15.92 3.32 3.78
C LEU A 84 17.38 3.41 3.31
N LEU A 85 17.61 3.39 1.98
CA LEU A 85 18.97 3.43 1.41
C LEU A 85 19.49 4.85 1.18
N PHE A 86 18.58 5.81 0.95
CA PHE A 86 18.94 7.18 0.61
C PHE A 86 18.50 8.14 1.72
N TYR A 87 19.34 9.17 1.96
CA TYR A 87 19.05 10.16 2.98
C TYR A 87 17.74 10.92 2.68
N TYR A 88 17.07 11.39 3.75
CA TYR A 88 15.87 12.22 3.65
C TYR A 88 16.15 13.51 2.89
N SER A 89 15.58 13.67 1.72
CA SER A 89 15.79 14.80 0.82
C SER A 89 14.54 15.06 -0.02
N TYR A 90 14.53 16.20 -0.73
CA TYR A 90 13.48 16.49 -1.71
C TYR A 90 13.34 15.40 -2.78
N ALA A 91 14.47 14.90 -3.32
CA ALA A 91 14.46 13.86 -4.33
C ALA A 91 13.88 12.55 -3.79
N THR A 92 14.24 12.17 -2.56
CA THR A 92 13.71 10.97 -1.89
C THR A 92 12.20 11.11 -1.65
N ALA A 93 11.74 12.26 -1.14
CA ALA A 93 10.31 12.55 -0.96
C ALA A 93 9.54 12.48 -2.29
N LEU A 94 10.10 13.04 -3.37
CA LEU A 94 9.49 13.03 -4.70
C LEU A 94 9.38 11.60 -5.26
N ILE A 95 10.41 10.77 -5.15
CA ILE A 95 10.40 9.38 -5.64
C ILE A 95 9.37 8.54 -4.88
N VAL A 96 9.32 8.68 -3.55
CA VAL A 96 8.31 7.99 -2.74
C VAL A 96 6.91 8.48 -3.11
N TYR A 97 6.71 9.79 -3.26
CA TYR A 97 5.43 10.36 -3.71
C TYR A 97 4.98 9.81 -5.06
N VAL A 98 5.87 9.79 -6.06
CA VAL A 98 5.57 9.22 -7.39
C VAL A 98 5.24 7.73 -7.29
N GLY A 99 5.96 6.96 -6.49
CA GLY A 99 5.65 5.56 -6.22
C GLY A 99 4.22 5.36 -5.70
N TYR A 100 3.78 6.17 -4.73
CA TYR A 100 2.39 6.13 -4.25
C TYR A 100 1.39 6.53 -5.33
N GLN A 101 1.69 7.53 -6.18
CA GLN A 101 0.81 7.89 -7.31
C GLN A 101 0.62 6.71 -8.26
N VAL A 102 1.69 5.96 -8.58
CA VAL A 102 1.60 4.75 -9.40
C VAL A 102 0.66 3.72 -8.77
N THR A 103 0.73 3.52 -7.45
CA THR A 103 -0.19 2.59 -6.76
C THR A 103 -1.64 3.05 -6.82
N PHE A 104 -1.88 4.35 -6.65
CA PHE A 104 -3.23 4.93 -6.67
C PHE A 104 -3.88 4.90 -8.06
N VAL A 105 -3.10 4.99 -9.14
CA VAL A 105 -3.61 4.82 -10.52
C VAL A 105 -4.36 3.50 -10.67
N PHE A 106 -3.91 2.43 -10.02
CA PHE A 106 -4.55 1.12 -10.07
C PHE A 106 -5.63 0.91 -9.00
N GLY A 107 -5.80 1.85 -8.06
CA GLY A 107 -6.71 1.68 -6.92
C GLY A 107 -8.14 1.32 -7.31
N SER A 108 -8.77 2.12 -8.18
CA SER A 108 -10.15 1.87 -8.66
C SER A 108 -10.27 0.54 -9.41
N TYR A 109 -9.27 0.18 -10.21
CA TYR A 109 -9.21 -1.10 -10.90
C TYR A 109 -9.15 -2.26 -9.92
N LEU A 110 -8.28 -2.19 -8.90
CA LEU A 110 -8.12 -3.27 -7.92
C LEU A 110 -9.38 -3.51 -7.12
N VAL A 111 -10.07 -2.45 -6.69
CA VAL A 111 -11.36 -2.56 -5.99
C VAL A 111 -12.43 -3.20 -6.89
N ARG A 112 -12.52 -2.74 -8.15
CA ARG A 112 -13.48 -3.29 -9.12
C ARG A 112 -13.22 -4.76 -9.42
N ALA A 113 -11.97 -5.12 -9.69
CA ALA A 113 -11.56 -6.49 -9.98
C ALA A 113 -11.78 -7.41 -8.76
N GLU A 114 -11.46 -6.95 -7.56
CA GLU A 114 -11.71 -7.67 -6.31
C GLU A 114 -13.19 -8.01 -6.15
N THR A 115 -14.08 -7.02 -6.28
CA THR A 115 -15.54 -7.22 -6.17
C THR A 115 -16.04 -8.20 -7.23
N LEU A 116 -15.55 -8.11 -8.47
CA LEU A 116 -15.93 -8.97 -9.57
C LEU A 116 -15.53 -10.44 -9.35
N PHE A 117 -14.31 -10.67 -8.81
CA PHE A 117 -13.78 -12.04 -8.66
C PHE A 117 -14.20 -12.73 -7.37
N LEU A 118 -14.57 -12.00 -6.33
CA LEU A 118 -15.10 -12.56 -5.08
C LEU A 118 -16.53 -13.10 -5.25
N LYS A 119 -17.34 -12.56 -6.15
CA LYS A 119 -18.69 -13.02 -6.58
C LYS A 119 -19.76 -13.09 -5.49
N TYR A 120 -19.43 -13.50 -4.27
CA TYR A 120 -20.37 -13.74 -3.17
C TYR A 120 -20.36 -12.58 -2.18
N LYS A 121 -21.54 -12.06 -1.82
CA LYS A 121 -21.70 -10.98 -0.83
C LYS A 121 -20.93 -11.26 0.46
N LYS A 122 -21.01 -12.49 0.98
CA LYS A 122 -20.29 -12.88 2.21
C LYS A 122 -18.77 -12.82 2.08
N ALA A 123 -18.21 -13.14 0.91
CA ALA A 123 -16.77 -13.03 0.68
C ALA A 123 -16.31 -11.56 0.64
N ILE A 124 -17.11 -10.69 0.03
CA ILE A 124 -16.86 -9.23 0.00
C ILE A 124 -16.89 -8.67 1.42
N GLU A 125 -17.94 -8.98 2.19
CA GLU A 125 -18.06 -8.59 3.60
C GLU A 125 -16.84 -9.01 4.43
N LEU A 126 -16.42 -10.27 4.32
CA LEU A 126 -15.25 -10.77 5.06
C LEU A 126 -13.96 -10.04 4.68
N VAL A 127 -13.78 -9.70 3.40
CA VAL A 127 -12.62 -8.93 2.94
C VAL A 127 -12.66 -7.52 3.49
N ASP A 128 -13.79 -6.84 3.46
CA ASP A 128 -13.91 -5.48 3.97
C ASP A 128 -13.72 -5.43 5.50
N VAL A 129 -14.28 -6.39 6.24
CA VAL A 129 -14.02 -6.54 7.68
C VAL A 129 -12.53 -6.78 7.95
N ALA A 130 -11.86 -7.63 7.17
CA ALA A 130 -10.43 -7.88 7.31
C ALA A 130 -9.60 -6.61 7.07
N LYS A 131 -9.94 -5.84 6.03
CA LYS A 131 -9.31 -4.54 5.75
C LYS A 131 -9.47 -3.57 6.92
N GLN A 132 -10.69 -3.38 7.42
CA GLN A 132 -10.92 -2.43 8.53
C GLN A 132 -10.20 -2.84 9.81
N LYS A 133 -10.21 -4.13 10.16
CA LYS A 133 -9.44 -4.65 11.30
C LYS A 133 -7.94 -4.44 11.13
N GLY A 134 -7.40 -4.72 9.93
CA GLY A 134 -6.00 -4.48 9.63
C GLY A 134 -5.63 -3.01 9.76
N TYR A 135 -6.42 -2.12 9.16
CA TYR A 135 -6.20 -0.67 9.21
C TYR A 135 -6.22 -0.12 10.64
N LEU A 136 -7.24 -0.49 11.44
CA LEU A 136 -7.34 -0.09 12.83
C LEU A 136 -6.13 -0.56 13.64
N LEU A 137 -5.77 -1.84 13.52
CA LEU A 137 -4.60 -2.39 14.22
C LEU A 137 -3.31 -1.69 13.78
N GLY A 138 -3.15 -1.42 12.47
CA GLY A 138 -1.99 -0.69 11.95
C GLY A 138 -1.86 0.71 12.55
N MET A 139 -2.95 1.47 12.66
CA MET A 139 -2.93 2.78 13.31
C MET A 139 -2.58 2.70 14.81
N LEU A 140 -3.14 1.73 15.53
CA LEU A 140 -2.82 1.53 16.95
C LEU A 140 -1.34 1.17 17.15
N LEU A 141 -0.80 0.28 16.29
CA LEU A 141 0.62 -0.08 16.33
C LEU A 141 1.52 1.10 15.96
N SER A 142 1.15 1.91 14.97
CA SER A 142 1.87 3.13 14.60
C SER A 142 1.90 4.12 15.76
N TYR A 143 0.76 4.38 16.38
CA TYR A 143 0.67 5.25 17.55
C TYR A 143 1.55 4.74 18.70
N GLY A 144 1.42 3.47 19.08
CA GLY A 144 2.22 2.87 20.13
C GLY A 144 3.72 2.91 19.83
N PHE A 145 4.11 2.68 18.56
CA PHE A 145 5.49 2.76 18.11
C PHE A 145 6.09 4.15 18.33
N TYR A 146 5.39 5.21 17.90
CA TYR A 146 5.87 6.58 18.10
C TYR A 146 5.95 6.96 19.57
N GLN A 147 4.96 6.56 20.38
CA GLN A 147 4.99 6.78 21.84
C GLN A 147 6.20 6.09 22.51
N ILE A 148 6.48 4.83 22.16
CA ILE A 148 7.62 4.08 22.70
C ILE A 148 8.93 4.77 22.31
N ILE A 149 9.11 5.18 21.07
CA ILE A 149 10.35 5.83 20.60
C ILE A 149 10.55 7.17 21.30
N GLU A 150 9.51 7.96 21.42
CA GLU A 150 9.60 9.29 22.04
C GLU A 150 9.86 9.20 23.55
N TYR A 151 9.06 8.43 24.30
CA TYR A 151 9.13 8.41 25.76
C TYR A 151 10.20 7.47 26.34
N LEU A 152 10.44 6.30 25.72
CA LEU A 152 11.43 5.34 26.24
C LEU A 152 12.82 5.54 25.67
N LEU A 153 12.93 5.95 24.39
CA LEU A 153 14.21 6.13 23.73
C LEU A 153 14.63 7.59 23.59
N GLY A 154 13.76 8.54 23.96
CA GLY A 154 14.06 9.97 23.97
C GLY A 154 14.21 10.59 22.55
N VAL A 155 13.82 9.88 21.50
CA VAL A 155 13.94 10.34 20.10
C VAL A 155 12.76 11.23 19.74
N LYS A 156 12.97 12.54 19.70
CA LYS A 156 11.94 13.55 19.40
C LYS A 156 11.94 14.01 17.95
N ASP A 157 12.98 13.68 17.18
CA ASP A 157 13.07 14.06 15.77
C ASP A 157 12.13 13.21 14.92
N ASN A 158 11.16 13.87 14.28
CA ASN A 158 10.16 13.22 13.44
C ASN A 158 10.76 12.46 12.26
N GLN A 159 11.87 12.94 11.68
CA GLN A 159 12.52 12.27 10.54
C GLN A 159 13.16 10.96 10.99
N ILE A 160 13.80 10.95 12.17
CA ILE A 160 14.38 9.74 12.75
C ILE A 160 13.29 8.72 13.12
N GLN A 161 12.19 9.17 13.73
CA GLN A 161 11.05 8.31 14.06
C GLN A 161 10.47 7.68 12.80
N VAL A 162 10.28 8.47 11.74
CA VAL A 162 9.80 8.00 10.44
C VAL A 162 10.79 7.04 9.78
N TYR A 163 12.09 7.29 9.88
CA TYR A 163 13.09 6.35 9.40
C TYR A 163 12.98 4.98 10.08
N TRP A 164 12.80 4.95 11.39
CA TRP A 164 12.70 3.69 12.15
C TRP A 164 11.42 2.90 11.86
N ILE A 165 10.27 3.56 11.68
CA ILE A 165 9.03 2.85 11.34
C ILE A 165 9.12 2.17 9.96
N HIS A 166 10.00 2.65 9.06
CA HIS A 166 10.19 2.04 7.75
C HIS A 166 10.77 0.64 7.80
N TYR A 167 11.49 0.26 8.86
CA TYR A 167 11.89 -1.15 9.07
C TYR A 167 10.66 -2.03 9.35
N LEU A 168 9.71 -1.54 10.15
CA LEU A 168 8.46 -2.26 10.39
C LEU A 168 7.60 -2.33 9.13
N LEU A 169 7.55 -1.25 8.35
CA LEU A 169 6.90 -1.23 7.04
C LEU A 169 7.55 -2.20 6.06
N LEU A 170 8.87 -2.33 6.06
CA LEU A 170 9.59 -3.30 5.22
C LEU A 170 9.19 -4.73 5.53
N VAL A 171 9.21 -5.13 6.80
CA VAL A 171 8.81 -6.48 7.23
C VAL A 171 7.34 -6.75 6.87
N SER A 172 6.47 -5.76 7.10
CA SER A 172 5.05 -5.85 6.74
C SER A 172 4.87 -6.03 5.22
N GLN A 173 5.59 -5.24 4.39
CA GLN A 173 5.51 -5.30 2.94
C GLN A 173 5.99 -6.63 2.37
N MET A 174 7.07 -7.19 2.92
CA MET A 174 7.54 -8.53 2.54
C MET A 174 6.48 -9.59 2.85
N SER A 175 5.85 -9.51 4.03
CA SER A 175 4.77 -10.42 4.44
C SER A 175 3.55 -10.32 3.51
N ILE A 176 3.19 -9.11 3.06
CA ILE A 176 2.11 -8.84 2.11
C ILE A 176 2.38 -9.53 0.78
N ILE A 177 3.58 -9.38 0.22
CA ILE A 177 3.96 -10.00 -1.06
C ILE A 177 3.89 -11.52 -0.96
N VAL A 178 4.41 -12.11 0.10
CA VAL A 178 4.33 -13.56 0.35
C VAL A 178 2.87 -14.03 0.41
N MET A 179 2.02 -13.33 1.15
CA MET A 179 0.60 -13.68 1.27
C MET A 179 -0.17 -13.45 -0.03
N LEU A 180 0.16 -12.41 -0.80
CA LEU A 180 -0.41 -12.19 -2.13
C LEU A 180 -0.09 -13.36 -3.06
N ILE A 181 1.18 -13.76 -3.17
CA ILE A 181 1.59 -14.91 -4.00
C ILE A 181 0.88 -16.18 -3.54
N ALA A 182 0.82 -16.44 -2.24
CA ALA A 182 0.19 -17.61 -1.67
C ALA A 182 -1.34 -17.64 -1.84
N SER A 183 -1.98 -16.47 -2.05
CA SER A 183 -3.44 -16.35 -2.19
C SER A 183 -3.96 -16.72 -3.58
N PHE A 184 -3.07 -16.91 -4.56
CA PHE A 184 -3.44 -17.32 -5.93
C PHE A 184 -2.88 -18.68 -6.28
N ARG A 185 -3.75 -19.56 -6.83
CA ARG A 185 -3.38 -20.91 -7.29
C ARG A 185 -3.59 -21.02 -8.79
N ARG A 186 -2.61 -21.59 -9.50
CA ARG A 186 -2.83 -22.01 -10.90
C ARG A 186 -3.88 -23.10 -10.94
N ARG A 187 -4.86 -22.96 -11.79
CA ARG A 187 -5.80 -24.06 -12.09
C ARG A 187 -5.01 -25.11 -12.88
N LYS A 188 -4.91 -26.33 -12.33
CA LYS A 188 -4.41 -27.47 -13.10
C LYS A 188 -5.41 -27.80 -14.21
#